data_857bf374e181bdd25826f3f0d2c43d27
#
_entry.id   857bf374e181bdd25826f3f0d2c43d27
#
_cell.length_a   1.000
_cell.length_b   1.000
_cell.length_c   1.000
_cell.angle_alpha   90.00
_cell.angle_beta   90.00
_cell.angle_gamma   90.00
#
_symmetry.space_group_name_H-M   'P 1'
#
loop_
_entity.id
_entity.type
_entity.pdbx_description
1 polymer ?
#
loop_
_entity_poly.entity_id
_entity_poly.type
_entity_poly.pdbx_seq_one_letter_code
_entity_poly.pdbx_strand_id
1 'polypeptide(L)'
;MKQQYSTISLLLLTLLFLLSCGSKDPIDYWGQNKQKEEQENNKEIENKTDKPRYIWIDAAANFPDFANSKEAITRDLTLAKDAGFTDIVVDVRPTCGDVLFKTSMVEQVKYQYAWTSTGYTKIDRTAKWDYLQAFIDAARKLDLKVHAGINTFVGGNTMNNGTGMVYRDESKRAWTTQMSTAQGIVSIMDEAEPTKFLNPANPKVQTFLCNLLRDLAKYDLDGIVLDRGRYLDLRADFSDLSRKKFETYLGSKISNFPEDILPKGATKLSGKSSDYTKKWLEFRAKTIRDFMEKARNAVKSVNSKIQFGVYVGGWYSTYYTVGVNWGSPNFKTSDYYRWATKNYHSFGYADLMDQMLIGAYASPLLVYGNTEWTMQGFCLQAMSKIKGSCPKVVGGPDVGNWDTANKATQEQENQAIVQSVKACMDACNGYFLFDMIHLKKANQWKYAKEGIAKAIEKTNQ
;
A
#
# COMPACT_ATOMS: atom_id res chain seq x y z
N MET A 1 31.15 -4.97 -26.23
CA MET A 1 30.77 -4.18 -25.07
C MET A 1 29.31 -4.49 -24.76
N LYS A 2 29.10 -5.43 -23.85
CA LYS A 2 27.78 -5.98 -23.53
C LYS A 2 27.39 -5.62 -22.11
N GLN A 3 26.19 -5.03 -22.00
CA GLN A 3 25.26 -5.16 -20.87
C GLN A 3 25.83 -5.08 -19.44
N GLN A 4 25.72 -3.88 -18.85
CA GLN A 4 25.85 -3.63 -17.41
C GLN A 4 24.78 -2.67 -16.86
N TYR A 5 23.62 -2.53 -17.47
CA TYR A 5 22.61 -1.52 -17.07
C TYR A 5 21.33 -2.07 -16.42
N SER A 6 21.17 -3.38 -16.22
CA SER A 6 19.91 -3.92 -15.67
C SER A 6 19.93 -4.21 -14.17
N THR A 7 21.07 -4.25 -13.52
CA THR A 7 21.22 -4.63 -12.10
C THR A 7 21.18 -3.46 -11.12
N ILE A 8 21.35 -2.22 -11.59
CA ILE A 8 21.52 -1.06 -10.68
C ILE A 8 20.18 -0.52 -10.16
N SER A 9 19.11 -0.59 -10.93
CA SER A 9 17.78 -0.09 -10.48
C SER A 9 17.09 -0.94 -9.43
N LEU A 10 17.32 -2.25 -9.43
CA LEU A 10 16.74 -3.15 -8.42
C LEU A 10 17.55 -3.10 -7.11
N LEU A 11 18.88 -2.94 -7.21
CA LEU A 11 19.76 -2.83 -6.03
C LEU A 11 19.55 -1.53 -5.22
N LEU A 12 19.11 -0.44 -5.84
CA LEU A 12 18.84 0.80 -5.10
C LEU A 12 17.59 0.75 -4.21
N LEU A 13 16.59 -0.06 -4.55
CA LEU A 13 15.44 -0.27 -3.65
C LEU A 13 15.79 -1.19 -2.46
N THR A 14 16.65 -2.18 -2.67
CA THR A 14 17.07 -3.11 -1.61
C THR A 14 18.16 -2.55 -0.72
N LEU A 15 19.05 -1.68 -1.23
CA LEU A 15 20.13 -1.07 -0.40
C LEU A 15 19.62 -0.04 0.61
N LEU A 16 18.45 0.58 0.37
CA LEU A 16 17.81 1.48 1.35
C LEU A 16 17.29 0.75 2.61
N PHE A 17 17.10 -0.57 2.54
CA PHE A 17 16.64 -1.37 3.68
C PHE A 17 17.78 -1.89 4.58
N LEU A 18 19.02 -1.99 4.08
CA LEU A 18 20.12 -2.59 4.84
C LEU A 18 20.98 -1.61 5.64
N LEU A 19 20.80 -0.30 5.49
CA LEU A 19 21.58 0.72 6.21
C LEU A 19 20.89 1.32 7.44
N SER A 20 19.72 0.80 7.84
CA SER A 20 19.00 1.22 9.05
C SER A 20 19.43 0.46 10.32
N CYS A 21 20.39 -0.44 10.26
CA CYS A 21 20.94 -1.11 11.44
C CYS A 21 22.12 -0.33 11.99
N GLY A 22 21.85 0.73 12.78
CA GLY A 22 22.93 1.49 13.40
C GLY A 22 22.52 2.69 14.23
N SER A 23 21.44 2.61 15.01
CA SER A 23 21.29 3.46 16.20
C SER A 23 20.95 2.59 17.39
N LYS A 24 21.95 2.36 18.23
CA LYS A 24 21.76 1.83 19.58
C LYS A 24 21.07 2.91 20.42
N ASP A 25 19.74 3.01 20.36
CA ASP A 25 18.96 3.55 21.45
C ASP A 25 18.20 2.36 22.06
N PRO A 26 18.51 1.95 23.29
CA PRO A 26 17.71 1.01 24.01
C PRO A 26 16.44 1.73 24.47
N ILE A 27 15.45 1.82 23.58
CA ILE A 27 14.14 2.21 23.99
C ILE A 27 13.46 0.92 24.43
N ASP A 28 13.24 0.83 25.74
CA ASP A 28 12.35 -0.15 26.32
C ASP A 28 10.92 0.13 25.78
N TYR A 29 10.58 -0.53 24.66
CA TYR A 29 9.30 -0.37 23.97
C TYR A 29 8.12 -0.98 24.72
N TRP A 30 8.35 -1.63 25.86
CA TRP A 30 7.37 -2.44 26.53
C TRP A 30 7.31 -2.15 28.03
N GLY A 31 6.41 -1.29 28.41
CA GLY A 31 5.84 -1.35 29.75
C GLY A 31 5.03 -2.63 29.88
N GLN A 32 5.67 -3.74 30.17
CA GLN A 32 5.09 -5.09 30.17
C GLN A 32 3.96 -5.28 31.20
N ASN A 33 3.66 -4.31 32.06
CA ASN A 33 2.72 -4.47 33.16
C ASN A 33 1.36 -3.79 32.98
N LYS A 34 1.11 -3.04 31.91
CA LYS A 34 -0.23 -2.45 31.65
C LYS A 34 -1.10 -3.20 30.64
N GLN A 35 -0.54 -4.15 29.89
CA GLN A 35 -1.29 -4.86 28.85
C GLN A 35 -2.06 -6.10 29.36
N LYS A 36 -1.82 -6.59 30.57
CA LYS A 36 -2.52 -7.78 31.06
C LYS A 36 -3.98 -7.52 31.47
N GLU A 37 -4.33 -6.32 31.87
CA GLU A 37 -5.68 -6.01 32.36
C GLU A 37 -6.70 -5.60 31.30
N GLU A 38 -6.25 -5.13 30.11
CA GLU A 38 -7.17 -4.76 29.00
C GLU A 38 -7.46 -5.92 28.04
N GLN A 39 -6.74 -7.03 28.09
CA GLN A 39 -6.92 -8.17 27.19
C GLN A 39 -7.98 -9.19 27.64
N GLU A 40 -8.46 -9.14 28.87
CA GLU A 40 -9.40 -10.14 29.39
C GLU A 40 -10.88 -9.83 29.13
N ASN A 41 -11.26 -8.62 28.68
CA ASN A 41 -12.67 -8.21 28.61
C ASN A 41 -13.33 -8.19 27.24
N ASN A 42 -12.69 -8.65 26.15
CA ASN A 42 -13.32 -8.78 24.83
C ASN A 42 -12.91 -10.06 24.09
N LYS A 43 -13.07 -11.22 24.71
CA LYS A 43 -13.08 -12.51 24.00
C LYS A 43 -14.50 -12.91 23.64
N GLU A 44 -15.14 -12.23 22.69
CA GLU A 44 -15.99 -12.94 21.76
C GLU A 44 -15.06 -13.81 20.92
N ILE A 45 -15.25 -15.12 20.98
CA ILE A 45 -14.50 -16.09 20.16
C ILE A 45 -14.97 -15.86 18.73
N GLU A 46 -14.34 -14.91 18.04
CA GLU A 46 -14.56 -14.68 16.62
C GLU A 46 -14.23 -15.98 15.89
N ASN A 47 -15.22 -16.56 15.22
CA ASN A 47 -15.05 -17.82 14.52
C ASN A 47 -13.99 -17.61 13.41
N LYS A 48 -12.84 -18.26 13.52
CA LYS A 48 -11.71 -18.10 12.59
C LYS A 48 -12.09 -18.40 11.14
N THR A 49 -13.14 -19.22 10.91
CA THR A 49 -13.66 -19.51 9.58
C THR A 49 -14.26 -18.27 8.91
N ASP A 50 -14.76 -17.30 9.69
CA ASP A 50 -15.41 -16.10 9.18
C ASP A 50 -14.41 -14.97 8.90
N LYS A 51 -13.15 -15.10 9.35
CA LYS A 51 -12.10 -14.12 9.08
C LYS A 51 -11.80 -14.06 7.58
N PRO A 52 -11.78 -12.86 6.95
CA PRO A 52 -11.53 -12.72 5.52
C PRO A 52 -10.08 -13.09 5.16
N ARG A 53 -9.94 -13.66 3.98
CA ARG A 53 -8.65 -14.09 3.40
C ARG A 53 -8.57 -13.56 1.98
N TYR A 54 -7.78 -12.49 1.82
CA TYR A 54 -7.62 -11.76 0.57
C TYR A 54 -6.46 -12.31 -0.25
N ILE A 55 -6.63 -12.33 -1.57
CA ILE A 55 -5.51 -12.46 -2.49
C ILE A 55 -5.45 -11.23 -3.41
N TRP A 56 -4.27 -10.64 -3.53
CA TRP A 56 -4.05 -9.48 -4.40
C TRP A 56 -3.76 -9.93 -5.83
N ILE A 57 -4.26 -9.18 -6.80
CA ILE A 57 -4.04 -9.38 -8.23
C ILE A 57 -3.44 -8.09 -8.77
N ASP A 58 -2.10 -7.99 -8.78
CA ASP A 58 -1.38 -6.86 -9.37
C ASP A 58 -1.66 -6.78 -10.87
N ALA A 59 -2.04 -5.59 -11.35
CA ALA A 59 -2.47 -5.41 -12.72
C ALA A 59 -1.35 -5.68 -13.71
N ALA A 60 -0.12 -5.22 -13.47
CA ALA A 60 0.98 -5.35 -14.41
C ALA A 60 1.52 -6.79 -14.43
N ALA A 61 1.76 -7.38 -13.25
CA ALA A 61 2.35 -8.70 -13.12
C ALA A 61 1.43 -9.82 -13.64
N ASN A 62 0.12 -9.68 -13.46
CA ASN A 62 -0.88 -10.64 -13.94
C ASN A 62 -1.46 -10.29 -15.33
N PHE A 63 -1.01 -9.19 -15.96
CA PHE A 63 -1.56 -8.74 -17.24
C PHE A 63 -1.42 -9.74 -18.39
N PRO A 64 -0.31 -10.51 -18.52
CA PRO A 64 -0.17 -11.51 -19.56
C PRO A 64 -1.31 -12.55 -19.58
N ASP A 65 -1.81 -12.91 -18.40
CA ASP A 65 -2.86 -13.92 -18.26
C ASP A 65 -4.27 -13.32 -18.44
N PHE A 66 -4.50 -12.12 -17.90
CA PHE A 66 -5.86 -11.63 -17.73
C PHE A 66 -6.28 -10.53 -18.71
N ALA A 67 -5.34 -9.86 -19.39
CA ALA A 67 -5.65 -8.74 -20.27
C ALA A 67 -6.66 -9.08 -21.36
N ASN A 68 -6.62 -10.33 -21.89
CA ASN A 68 -7.37 -10.75 -23.05
C ASN A 68 -8.16 -12.06 -22.88
N SER A 69 -8.17 -12.68 -21.67
CA SER A 69 -8.87 -13.96 -21.44
C SER A 69 -9.73 -13.95 -20.18
N LYS A 70 -11.05 -14.03 -20.38
CA LYS A 70 -12.03 -14.25 -19.29
C LYS A 70 -11.93 -15.68 -18.72
N GLU A 71 -11.55 -16.63 -19.56
CA GLU A 71 -11.34 -18.03 -19.17
C GLU A 71 -10.18 -18.14 -18.18
N ALA A 72 -9.07 -17.41 -18.41
CA ALA A 72 -7.97 -17.37 -17.50
C ALA A 72 -8.36 -16.72 -16.15
N ILE A 73 -9.14 -15.64 -16.17
CA ILE A 73 -9.70 -15.03 -14.95
C ILE A 73 -10.51 -16.07 -14.17
N THR A 74 -11.47 -16.75 -14.81
CA THR A 74 -12.32 -17.74 -14.14
C THR A 74 -11.51 -18.90 -13.59
N ARG A 75 -10.56 -19.45 -14.36
CA ARG A 75 -9.67 -20.55 -13.94
C ARG A 75 -8.89 -20.18 -12.68
N ASP A 76 -8.25 -19.01 -12.67
CA ASP A 76 -7.35 -18.64 -11.59
C ASP A 76 -8.11 -18.19 -10.33
N LEU A 77 -9.30 -17.60 -10.49
CA LEU A 77 -10.19 -17.34 -9.35
C LEU A 77 -10.75 -18.65 -8.75
N THR A 78 -10.95 -19.69 -9.56
CA THR A 78 -11.31 -21.02 -9.05
C THR A 78 -10.18 -21.59 -8.17
N LEU A 79 -8.92 -21.48 -8.62
CA LEU A 79 -7.78 -21.88 -7.80
C LEU A 79 -7.70 -21.11 -6.48
N ALA A 80 -7.98 -19.81 -6.51
CA ALA A 80 -8.01 -18.99 -5.30
C ALA A 80 -9.13 -19.44 -4.34
N LYS A 81 -10.34 -19.69 -4.85
CA LYS A 81 -11.46 -20.23 -4.05
C LYS A 81 -11.12 -21.59 -3.46
N ASP A 82 -10.58 -22.49 -4.26
CA ASP A 82 -10.19 -23.85 -3.84
C ASP A 82 -9.08 -23.85 -2.80
N ALA A 83 -8.21 -22.83 -2.82
CA ALA A 83 -7.20 -22.61 -1.79
C ALA A 83 -7.78 -22.03 -0.48
N GLY A 84 -9.03 -21.57 -0.50
CA GLY A 84 -9.73 -21.05 0.68
C GLY A 84 -9.71 -19.54 0.85
N PHE A 85 -9.31 -18.79 -0.18
CA PHE A 85 -9.48 -17.34 -0.20
C PHE A 85 -10.97 -16.98 -0.29
N THR A 86 -11.36 -15.87 0.36
CA THR A 86 -12.75 -15.39 0.41
C THR A 86 -12.94 -14.08 -0.34
N ASP A 87 -11.87 -13.35 -0.52
CA ASP A 87 -11.85 -12.00 -1.05
C ASP A 87 -10.72 -11.85 -2.08
N ILE A 88 -10.96 -11.11 -3.15
CA ILE A 88 -9.92 -10.73 -4.12
C ILE A 88 -9.75 -9.21 -4.11
N VAL A 89 -8.50 -8.74 -4.24
CA VAL A 89 -8.20 -7.34 -4.52
C VAL A 89 -7.68 -7.26 -5.96
N VAL A 90 -8.47 -6.69 -6.85
CA VAL A 90 -8.11 -6.51 -8.26
C VAL A 90 -7.54 -5.11 -8.45
N ASP A 91 -6.25 -4.98 -8.75
CA ASP A 91 -5.66 -3.70 -9.12
C ASP A 91 -6.23 -3.25 -10.49
N VAL A 92 -6.95 -2.15 -10.48
CA VAL A 92 -7.60 -1.59 -11.68
C VAL A 92 -7.05 -0.22 -12.05
N ARG A 93 -6.01 0.23 -11.38
CA ARG A 93 -5.26 1.43 -11.73
C ARG A 93 -3.77 1.21 -11.44
N PRO A 94 -3.07 0.54 -12.38
CA PRO A 94 -1.65 0.23 -12.23
C PRO A 94 -0.77 1.49 -12.18
N THR A 95 0.53 1.30 -11.96
CA THR A 95 1.50 2.39 -11.78
C THR A 95 1.68 3.30 -13.01
N CYS A 96 1.14 2.94 -14.16
CA CYS A 96 1.04 3.88 -15.30
C CYS A 96 -0.02 4.98 -15.10
N GLY A 97 -0.92 4.85 -14.12
CA GLY A 97 -1.94 5.85 -13.82
C GLY A 97 -3.19 5.80 -14.70
N ASP A 98 -3.20 4.97 -15.76
CA ASP A 98 -4.38 4.62 -16.54
C ASP A 98 -5.21 3.56 -15.82
N VAL A 99 -6.42 3.27 -16.31
CA VAL A 99 -7.37 2.42 -15.59
C VAL A 99 -7.80 1.17 -16.39
N LEU A 100 -8.32 0.18 -15.67
CA LEU A 100 -8.89 -1.06 -16.20
C LEU A 100 -10.40 -1.17 -15.89
N PHE A 101 -11.08 -0.03 -15.84
CA PHE A 101 -12.52 0.07 -15.68
C PHE A 101 -13.07 1.26 -16.50
N LYS A 102 -14.37 1.34 -16.71
CA LYS A 102 -14.98 2.40 -17.55
C LYS A 102 -15.04 3.73 -16.79
N THR A 103 -14.43 4.74 -17.33
CA THR A 103 -14.52 6.14 -16.90
C THR A 103 -14.19 7.05 -18.09
N SER A 104 -14.67 8.29 -18.05
CA SER A 104 -14.26 9.34 -18.98
C SER A 104 -13.11 10.20 -18.45
N MET A 105 -12.65 9.95 -17.21
CA MET A 105 -11.68 10.81 -16.52
C MET A 105 -10.24 10.60 -17.00
N VAL A 106 -9.92 9.38 -17.44
CA VAL A 106 -8.57 8.97 -17.87
C VAL A 106 -8.69 7.81 -18.86
N GLU A 107 -7.66 7.60 -19.68
CA GLU A 107 -7.66 6.50 -20.64
C GLU A 107 -7.63 5.13 -19.98
N GLN A 108 -8.17 4.14 -20.67
CA GLN A 108 -8.00 2.76 -20.28
C GLN A 108 -6.63 2.25 -20.69
N VAL A 109 -6.09 1.35 -19.87
CA VAL A 109 -4.81 0.67 -20.16
C VAL A 109 -4.90 -0.06 -21.49
N LYS A 110 -4.03 0.30 -22.43
CA LYS A 110 -3.91 -0.31 -23.75
C LYS A 110 -2.84 -1.40 -23.78
N TYR A 111 -1.84 -1.32 -22.91
CA TYR A 111 -0.77 -2.31 -22.75
C TYR A 111 -0.13 -2.18 -21.37
N GLN A 112 0.57 -3.24 -20.96
CA GLN A 112 1.46 -3.24 -19.81
C GLN A 112 2.77 -3.97 -20.17
N TYR A 113 3.84 -3.64 -19.45
CA TYR A 113 5.06 -4.45 -19.48
C TYR A 113 5.05 -5.41 -18.29
N ALA A 114 5.34 -6.67 -18.55
CA ALA A 114 5.40 -7.71 -17.55
C ALA A 114 6.57 -8.66 -17.78
N TRP A 115 7.07 -9.29 -16.74
CA TRP A 115 8.03 -10.38 -16.83
C TRP A 115 7.33 -11.66 -17.30
N THR A 116 7.76 -12.16 -18.45
CA THR A 116 7.30 -13.41 -19.05
C THR A 116 8.47 -14.40 -19.16
N SER A 117 8.23 -15.59 -19.67
CA SER A 117 9.30 -16.57 -19.98
C SER A 117 10.33 -16.05 -20.99
N THR A 118 9.96 -15.06 -21.80
CA THR A 118 10.86 -14.43 -22.81
C THR A 118 11.48 -13.12 -22.30
N GLY A 119 11.32 -12.79 -21.02
CA GLY A 119 11.84 -11.56 -20.42
C GLY A 119 10.78 -10.48 -20.21
N TYR A 120 11.23 -9.24 -20.04
CA TYR A 120 10.35 -8.08 -19.81
C TYR A 120 9.70 -7.64 -21.13
N THR A 121 8.42 -8.02 -21.29
CA THR A 121 7.70 -7.98 -22.57
C THR A 121 6.51 -7.05 -22.50
N LYS A 122 6.25 -6.32 -23.60
CA LYS A 122 5.03 -5.55 -23.80
C LYS A 122 3.87 -6.47 -24.13
N ILE A 123 2.79 -6.38 -23.37
CA ILE A 123 1.55 -7.11 -23.57
C ILE A 123 0.45 -6.11 -23.95
N ASP A 124 -0.08 -6.22 -25.16
CA ASP A 124 -1.19 -5.38 -25.61
C ASP A 124 -2.54 -5.95 -25.15
N ARG A 125 -3.43 -5.06 -24.71
CA ARG A 125 -4.81 -5.39 -24.43
C ARG A 125 -5.65 -5.13 -25.70
N THR A 126 -6.13 -6.20 -26.31
CA THR A 126 -6.99 -6.16 -27.50
C THR A 126 -8.45 -6.41 -27.18
N ALA A 127 -8.75 -6.95 -26.01
CA ALA A 127 -10.08 -7.22 -25.53
C ALA A 127 -10.95 -5.94 -25.42
N LYS A 128 -12.22 -6.05 -25.84
CA LYS A 128 -13.19 -4.93 -25.83
C LYS A 128 -14.13 -4.98 -24.62
N TRP A 129 -14.13 -6.08 -23.86
CA TRP A 129 -14.91 -6.22 -22.66
C TRP A 129 -14.31 -5.42 -21.48
N ASP A 130 -15.14 -5.08 -20.51
CA ASP A 130 -14.76 -4.38 -19.30
C ASP A 130 -13.96 -5.32 -18.38
N TYR A 131 -12.71 -4.95 -18.08
CA TYR A 131 -11.78 -5.79 -17.31
C TYR A 131 -12.30 -6.02 -15.87
N LEU A 132 -12.67 -4.95 -15.18
CA LEU A 132 -13.18 -5.07 -13.81
C LEU A 132 -14.49 -5.86 -13.76
N GLN A 133 -15.40 -5.60 -14.72
CA GLN A 133 -16.66 -6.34 -14.78
C GLN A 133 -16.44 -7.84 -14.99
N ALA A 134 -15.44 -8.22 -15.79
CA ALA A 134 -15.13 -9.64 -16.00
C ALA A 134 -14.67 -10.33 -14.71
N PHE A 135 -13.90 -9.64 -13.86
CA PHE A 135 -13.54 -10.16 -12.53
C PHE A 135 -14.76 -10.25 -11.61
N ILE A 136 -15.63 -9.25 -11.60
CA ILE A 136 -16.87 -9.26 -10.81
C ILE A 136 -17.74 -10.45 -11.22
N ASP A 137 -17.98 -10.62 -12.52
CA ASP A 137 -18.84 -11.69 -13.05
C ASP A 137 -18.29 -13.10 -12.70
N ALA A 138 -16.97 -13.28 -12.77
CA ALA A 138 -16.32 -14.54 -12.41
C ALA A 138 -16.32 -14.79 -10.90
N ALA A 139 -16.00 -13.77 -10.10
CA ALA A 139 -15.94 -13.87 -8.64
C ALA A 139 -17.31 -14.15 -8.02
N ARG A 140 -18.38 -13.50 -8.51
CA ARG A 140 -19.75 -13.72 -8.00
C ARG A 140 -20.21 -15.18 -8.20
N LYS A 141 -19.83 -15.83 -9.30
CA LYS A 141 -20.12 -17.25 -9.53
C LYS A 141 -19.41 -18.20 -8.57
N LEU A 142 -18.31 -17.73 -7.97
CA LEU A 142 -17.49 -18.48 -7.03
C LEU A 142 -17.73 -18.06 -5.57
N ASP A 143 -18.68 -17.19 -5.32
CA ASP A 143 -18.92 -16.61 -4.00
C ASP A 143 -17.65 -16.01 -3.40
N LEU A 144 -16.95 -15.20 -4.21
CA LEU A 144 -15.79 -14.40 -3.80
C LEU A 144 -16.20 -12.92 -3.72
N LYS A 145 -15.77 -12.25 -2.69
CA LYS A 145 -15.90 -10.79 -2.56
C LYS A 145 -14.86 -10.09 -3.44
N VAL A 146 -15.27 -8.96 -4.03
CA VAL A 146 -14.42 -8.19 -4.97
C VAL A 146 -14.11 -6.82 -4.41
N HIS A 147 -12.83 -6.54 -4.25
CA HIS A 147 -12.31 -5.22 -3.88
C HIS A 147 -11.49 -4.68 -5.04
N ALA A 148 -11.75 -3.44 -5.45
CA ALA A 148 -10.94 -2.78 -6.47
C ALA A 148 -9.76 -2.06 -5.81
N GLY A 149 -8.54 -2.41 -6.21
CA GLY A 149 -7.31 -1.73 -5.82
C GLY A 149 -6.95 -0.60 -6.78
N ILE A 150 -6.47 0.54 -6.29
CA ILE A 150 -5.96 1.62 -7.13
C ILE A 150 -4.66 2.21 -6.58
N ASN A 151 -3.68 2.48 -7.46
CA ASN A 151 -2.51 3.29 -7.15
C ASN A 151 -2.89 4.77 -7.14
N THR A 152 -3.22 5.31 -5.97
CA THR A 152 -3.97 6.57 -5.80
C THR A 152 -3.24 7.80 -6.37
N PHE A 153 -2.09 8.18 -5.82
CA PHE A 153 -1.37 9.38 -6.25
C PHE A 153 -0.34 9.10 -7.35
N VAL A 154 -0.67 8.23 -8.30
CA VAL A 154 0.19 7.93 -9.44
C VAL A 154 -0.42 8.52 -10.70
N GLY A 155 0.40 9.19 -11.53
CA GLY A 155 -0.03 9.85 -12.77
C GLY A 155 0.65 9.31 -14.04
N GLY A 156 1.70 8.52 -13.87
CA GLY A 156 2.45 7.94 -14.98
C GLY A 156 3.66 7.13 -14.56
N ASN A 157 4.31 6.51 -15.55
CA ASN A 157 5.49 5.69 -15.37
C ASN A 157 6.48 5.94 -16.55
N THR A 158 7.79 5.81 -16.31
CA THR A 158 8.83 6.00 -17.34
C THR A 158 8.86 4.91 -18.41
N MET A 159 8.17 3.79 -18.22
CA MET A 159 8.12 2.71 -19.20
C MET A 159 7.80 3.21 -20.61
N ASN A 160 8.50 2.67 -21.61
CA ASN A 160 8.31 2.98 -23.01
C ASN A 160 8.34 4.51 -23.32
N ASN A 161 9.37 5.19 -22.81
CA ASN A 161 9.56 6.65 -22.90
C ASN A 161 8.44 7.48 -22.25
N GLY A 162 7.68 6.87 -21.36
CA GLY A 162 6.63 7.50 -20.57
C GLY A 162 5.23 7.03 -20.95
N THR A 163 4.51 6.55 -19.93
CA THR A 163 3.11 6.15 -20.04
C THR A 163 2.28 6.86 -19.00
N GLY A 164 0.98 7.01 -19.25
CA GLY A 164 0.04 7.61 -18.35
C GLY A 164 -0.29 9.07 -18.64
N MET A 165 -1.23 9.59 -17.89
CA MET A 165 -1.84 10.90 -18.17
C MET A 165 -0.84 12.07 -18.12
N VAL A 166 0.18 12.02 -17.26
CA VAL A 166 1.16 13.12 -17.11
C VAL A 166 2.15 13.22 -18.28
N TYR A 167 2.24 12.16 -19.10
CA TYR A 167 3.03 12.18 -20.33
C TYR A 167 2.22 12.59 -21.56
N ARG A 168 0.90 12.35 -21.54
CA ARG A 168 0.00 12.67 -22.64
C ARG A 168 -0.60 14.07 -22.58
N ASP A 169 -0.76 14.61 -21.36
CA ASP A 169 -1.44 15.89 -21.12
C ASP A 169 -0.54 16.79 -20.27
N GLU A 170 -0.02 17.85 -20.87
CA GLU A 170 0.86 18.81 -20.20
C GLU A 170 0.16 19.51 -19.02
N SER A 171 -1.14 19.73 -19.10
CA SER A 171 -1.92 20.29 -17.99
C SER A 171 -1.93 19.38 -16.77
N LYS A 172 -1.83 18.06 -16.98
CA LYS A 172 -1.72 17.05 -15.92
C LYS A 172 -0.27 16.91 -15.43
N ARG A 173 0.72 17.16 -16.30
CA ARG A 173 2.14 17.24 -15.89
C ARG A 173 2.33 18.26 -14.77
N ALA A 174 1.64 19.39 -14.81
CA ALA A 174 1.66 20.41 -13.76
C ALA A 174 1.06 19.93 -12.41
N TRP A 175 0.45 18.76 -12.35
CA TRP A 175 -0.06 18.15 -11.13
C TRP A 175 0.95 17.28 -10.39
N THR A 176 2.10 17.01 -11.02
CA THR A 176 3.14 16.15 -10.46
C THR A 176 3.85 16.82 -9.29
N THR A 177 4.45 15.99 -8.45
CA THR A 177 5.20 16.45 -7.28
C THR A 177 6.51 17.13 -7.68
N GLN A 178 6.94 18.09 -6.86
CA GLN A 178 8.25 18.71 -6.92
C GLN A 178 9.16 18.11 -5.85
N MET A 179 10.33 17.66 -6.27
CA MET A 179 11.28 16.95 -5.43
C MET A 179 12.36 17.89 -4.90
N SER A 180 12.66 17.83 -3.61
CA SER A 180 13.86 18.43 -3.06
C SER A 180 15.05 17.51 -3.31
N THR A 181 15.98 17.93 -4.17
CA THR A 181 17.21 17.22 -4.50
C THR A 181 18.44 18.00 -4.03
N ALA A 182 19.63 17.41 -4.12
CA ALA A 182 20.88 18.10 -3.79
C ALA A 182 21.10 19.35 -4.67
N GLN A 183 20.54 19.34 -5.91
CA GLN A 183 20.65 20.44 -6.87
C GLN A 183 19.58 21.52 -6.69
N GLY A 184 18.58 21.27 -5.84
CA GLY A 184 17.45 22.17 -5.61
C GLY A 184 16.11 21.46 -5.77
N ILE A 185 15.04 22.26 -5.96
CA ILE A 185 13.69 21.73 -6.20
C ILE A 185 13.52 21.50 -7.69
N VAL A 186 13.21 20.25 -8.08
CA VAL A 186 13.03 19.83 -9.47
C VAL A 186 11.72 19.05 -9.64
N SER A 187 11.20 19.03 -10.84
CA SER A 187 10.02 18.20 -11.16
C SER A 187 10.37 16.72 -11.07
N ILE A 188 9.48 15.89 -10.50
CA ILE A 188 9.64 14.42 -10.57
C ILE A 188 9.71 13.92 -12.03
N MET A 189 9.19 14.69 -12.98
CA MET A 189 9.28 14.35 -14.41
C MET A 189 10.73 14.36 -14.93
N ASP A 190 11.60 15.12 -14.27
CA ASP A 190 13.02 15.26 -14.64
C ASP A 190 13.93 14.30 -13.83
N GLU A 191 13.36 13.57 -12.87
CA GLU A 191 14.06 12.59 -12.04
C GLU A 191 14.00 11.18 -12.64
N ALA A 192 14.97 10.34 -12.28
CA ALA A 192 15.02 8.93 -12.70
C ALA A 192 13.94 8.05 -12.03
N GLU A 193 13.13 8.62 -11.13
CA GLU A 193 12.06 7.90 -10.45
C GLU A 193 11.07 7.30 -11.47
N PRO A 194 10.90 5.96 -11.51
CA PRO A 194 10.08 5.32 -12.54
C PRO A 194 8.60 5.65 -12.41
N THR A 195 8.08 5.81 -11.21
CA THR A 195 6.67 6.12 -10.96
C THR A 195 6.49 7.62 -10.72
N LYS A 196 5.70 8.28 -11.58
CA LYS A 196 5.47 9.72 -11.49
C LYS A 196 4.30 10.02 -10.56
N PHE A 197 4.62 10.48 -9.34
CA PHE A 197 3.63 10.82 -8.33
C PHE A 197 3.00 12.20 -8.59
N LEU A 198 1.70 12.27 -8.31
CA LEU A 198 0.93 13.51 -8.25
C LEU A 198 1.11 14.16 -6.88
N ASN A 199 0.99 15.49 -6.81
CA ASN A 199 1.05 16.22 -5.56
C ASN A 199 -0.24 16.03 -4.74
N PRO A 200 -0.20 15.37 -3.58
CA PRO A 200 -1.39 15.17 -2.74
C PRO A 200 -2.00 16.47 -2.21
N ALA A 201 -1.22 17.55 -2.10
CA ALA A 201 -1.70 18.85 -1.65
C ALA A 201 -2.45 19.64 -2.74
N ASN A 202 -2.41 19.19 -4.00
CA ASN A 202 -3.06 19.86 -5.11
C ASN A 202 -4.57 19.57 -5.13
N PRO A 203 -5.44 20.61 -4.98
CA PRO A 203 -6.90 20.41 -4.96
C PRO A 203 -7.46 19.83 -6.27
N LYS A 204 -6.84 20.13 -7.43
CA LYS A 204 -7.24 19.56 -8.71
C LYS A 204 -6.99 18.05 -8.75
N VAL A 205 -5.88 17.57 -8.18
CA VAL A 205 -5.56 16.14 -8.03
C VAL A 205 -6.59 15.47 -7.13
N GLN A 206 -6.88 16.05 -5.97
CA GLN A 206 -7.88 15.50 -5.03
C GLN A 206 -9.26 15.40 -5.68
N THR A 207 -9.70 16.45 -6.40
CA THR A 207 -10.99 16.45 -7.10
C THR A 207 -11.03 15.39 -8.19
N PHE A 208 -9.97 15.28 -9.00
CA PHE A 208 -9.85 14.25 -10.03
C PHE A 208 -9.97 12.83 -9.44
N LEU A 209 -9.22 12.55 -8.38
CA LEU A 209 -9.25 11.23 -7.73
C LEU A 209 -10.61 10.93 -7.09
N CYS A 210 -11.26 11.92 -6.45
CA CYS A 210 -12.60 11.73 -5.91
C CYS A 210 -13.64 11.42 -7.01
N ASN A 211 -13.54 12.07 -8.17
CA ASN A 211 -14.44 11.79 -9.29
C ASN A 211 -14.18 10.40 -9.88
N LEU A 212 -12.90 10.00 -10.00
CA LEU A 212 -12.52 8.65 -10.43
C LEU A 212 -13.06 7.58 -9.48
N LEU A 213 -13.00 7.82 -8.18
CA LEU A 213 -13.56 6.93 -7.16
C LEU A 213 -15.10 6.85 -7.22
N ARG A 214 -15.79 7.94 -7.57
CA ARG A 214 -17.25 7.90 -7.82
C ARG A 214 -17.59 7.01 -9.01
N ASP A 215 -16.80 7.06 -10.10
CA ASP A 215 -17.03 6.17 -11.24
C ASP A 215 -16.77 4.71 -10.86
N LEU A 216 -15.72 4.44 -10.11
CA LEU A 216 -15.41 3.10 -9.61
C LEU A 216 -16.50 2.55 -8.67
N ALA A 217 -17.07 3.40 -7.82
CA ALA A 217 -18.12 3.03 -6.88
C ALA A 217 -19.49 2.69 -7.53
N LYS A 218 -19.63 2.85 -8.84
CA LYS A 218 -20.82 2.41 -9.60
C LYS A 218 -20.82 0.92 -9.88
N TYR A 219 -19.67 0.25 -9.78
CA TYR A 219 -19.56 -1.20 -9.96
C TYR A 219 -20.07 -1.96 -8.74
N ASP A 220 -20.50 -3.20 -8.94
CA ASP A 220 -20.89 -4.12 -7.86
C ASP A 220 -19.67 -4.63 -7.09
N LEU A 221 -19.12 -3.77 -6.23
CA LEU A 221 -17.95 -4.02 -5.43
C LEU A 221 -18.30 -4.21 -3.95
N ASP A 222 -17.57 -5.09 -3.28
CA ASP A 222 -17.59 -5.20 -1.81
C ASP A 222 -16.69 -4.14 -1.15
N GLY A 223 -15.62 -3.70 -1.85
CA GLY A 223 -14.73 -2.69 -1.33
C GLY A 223 -13.89 -1.98 -2.38
N ILE A 224 -13.28 -0.88 -1.96
CA ILE A 224 -12.25 -0.15 -2.70
C ILE A 224 -11.05 0.01 -1.77
N VAL A 225 -9.85 -0.37 -2.24
CA VAL A 225 -8.59 -0.31 -1.49
C VAL A 225 -7.65 0.69 -2.16
N LEU A 226 -7.27 1.73 -1.43
CA LEU A 226 -6.33 2.73 -1.89
C LEU A 226 -4.90 2.26 -1.58
N ASP A 227 -4.14 1.89 -2.61
CA ASP A 227 -2.68 1.78 -2.54
C ASP A 227 -2.05 3.11 -2.95
N ARG A 228 -0.80 3.35 -2.54
CA ARG A 228 -0.03 4.57 -2.82
C ARG A 228 -0.83 5.86 -2.53
N GLY A 229 -1.72 5.82 -1.54
CA GLY A 229 -2.43 6.97 -0.99
C GLY A 229 -1.51 7.86 -0.14
N ARG A 230 -0.37 8.28 -0.70
CA ARG A 230 0.76 8.86 0.01
C ARG A 230 1.63 9.73 -0.89
N TYR A 231 2.53 10.50 -0.30
CA TYR A 231 3.66 11.10 -1.02
C TYR A 231 4.64 10.02 -1.50
N LEU A 232 5.52 10.38 -2.45
CA LEU A 232 6.56 9.47 -2.91
C LEU A 232 7.49 9.07 -1.77
N ASP A 233 8.19 10.04 -1.20
CA ASP A 233 9.12 9.89 -0.09
C ASP A 233 9.30 11.22 0.68
N LEU A 234 10.34 11.32 1.50
CA LEU A 234 10.61 12.50 2.32
C LEU A 234 10.95 13.74 1.48
N ARG A 235 11.47 13.56 0.26
CA ARG A 235 11.83 14.64 -0.68
C ARG A 235 10.61 15.29 -1.36
N ALA A 236 9.40 14.80 -1.13
CA ALA A 236 8.18 15.28 -1.77
C ALA A 236 7.11 15.75 -0.74
N ASP A 237 6.26 16.73 -1.03
CA ASP A 237 6.24 17.64 -2.17
C ASP A 237 6.72 19.03 -1.72
N PHE A 238 7.71 19.58 -2.44
CA PHE A 238 8.29 20.89 -2.12
C PHE A 238 7.91 21.97 -3.16
N SER A 239 6.74 21.85 -3.78
CA SER A 239 6.22 22.88 -4.69
C SER A 239 5.85 24.19 -3.93
N ASP A 240 5.77 25.28 -4.66
CA ASP A 240 5.25 26.55 -4.15
C ASP A 240 3.82 26.42 -3.57
N LEU A 241 3.01 25.53 -4.15
CA LEU A 241 1.67 25.25 -3.61
C LEU A 241 1.76 24.64 -2.21
N SER A 242 2.61 23.63 -2.02
CA SER A 242 2.82 23.00 -0.72
C SER A 242 3.46 23.96 0.28
N ARG A 243 4.41 24.78 -0.17
CA ARG A 243 4.97 25.87 0.66
C ARG A 243 3.90 26.81 1.17
N LYS A 244 3.08 27.37 0.29
CA LYS A 244 2.01 28.32 0.65
C LYS A 244 1.00 27.71 1.63
N LYS A 245 0.60 26.46 1.41
CA LYS A 245 -0.32 25.73 2.30
C LYS A 245 0.32 25.46 3.67
N PHE A 246 1.60 25.12 3.69
CA PHE A 246 2.32 24.91 4.93
C PHE A 246 2.52 26.19 5.73
N GLU A 247 2.88 27.30 5.08
CA GLU A 247 2.97 28.61 5.71
C GLU A 247 1.61 29.06 6.28
N THR A 248 0.52 28.78 5.58
CA THR A 248 -0.85 29.02 6.10
C THR A 248 -1.13 28.14 7.33
N TYR A 249 -0.71 26.88 7.31
CA TYR A 249 -0.86 25.96 8.44
C TYR A 249 -0.03 26.39 9.66
N LEU A 250 1.18 26.91 9.44
CA LEU A 250 2.03 27.45 10.49
C LEU A 250 1.54 28.79 11.06
N GLY A 251 0.84 29.58 10.28
CA GLY A 251 0.54 30.99 10.58
C GLY A 251 1.73 31.93 10.39
N SER A 252 2.81 31.50 9.75
CA SER A 252 4.03 32.27 9.52
C SER A 252 4.74 31.86 8.23
N LYS A 253 5.60 32.77 7.72
CA LYS A 253 6.44 32.50 6.54
C LYS A 253 7.69 31.71 6.90
N ILE A 254 8.18 30.93 5.93
CA ILE A 254 9.47 30.23 6.00
C ILE A 254 10.51 31.05 5.25
N SER A 255 11.60 31.39 5.92
CA SER A 255 12.65 32.26 5.34
C SER A 255 13.45 31.50 4.29
N ASN A 256 13.96 30.31 4.63
CA ASN A 256 14.79 29.49 3.76
C ASN A 256 14.05 28.17 3.46
N PHE A 257 13.31 28.14 2.38
CA PHE A 257 12.59 26.95 1.92
C PHE A 257 13.40 26.24 0.81
N PRO A 258 13.68 24.94 0.90
CA PRO A 258 13.19 23.97 1.88
C PRO A 258 14.10 23.78 3.12
N GLU A 259 15.23 24.46 3.23
CA GLU A 259 16.31 24.15 4.16
C GLU A 259 15.93 24.30 5.64
N ASP A 260 15.05 25.26 5.99
CA ASP A 260 14.53 25.39 7.36
C ASP A 260 13.69 24.16 7.78
N ILE A 261 13.17 23.40 6.80
CA ILE A 261 12.35 22.20 7.02
C ILE A 261 13.24 20.95 7.03
N LEU A 262 13.97 20.72 5.94
CA LEU A 262 14.83 19.56 5.72
C LEU A 262 16.04 19.94 4.85
N PRO A 263 17.21 19.35 5.09
CA PRO A 263 18.33 19.49 4.16
C PRO A 263 17.95 19.08 2.74
N LYS A 264 18.51 19.75 1.74
CA LYS A 264 18.30 19.41 0.33
C LYS A 264 18.56 17.93 0.06
N GLY A 265 17.64 17.28 -0.61
CA GLY A 265 17.75 15.86 -0.98
C GLY A 265 17.67 14.87 0.19
N ALA A 266 17.24 15.28 1.37
CA ALA A 266 17.16 14.40 2.52
C ALA A 266 16.15 13.26 2.30
N THR A 267 16.63 12.01 2.40
CA THR A 267 15.80 10.79 2.28
C THR A 267 15.49 10.17 3.64
N LYS A 268 16.14 10.62 4.71
CA LYS A 268 15.91 10.20 6.09
C LYS A 268 16.12 11.40 7.03
N LEU A 269 15.54 11.33 8.20
CA LEU A 269 15.84 12.30 9.25
C LEU A 269 17.23 12.02 9.83
N SER A 270 17.98 13.08 10.10
CA SER A 270 19.31 13.02 10.74
C SER A 270 19.28 13.82 12.03
N GLY A 271 19.76 13.22 13.12
CA GLY A 271 19.84 13.91 14.42
C GLY A 271 18.47 14.31 14.98
N LYS A 272 18.45 15.41 15.75
CA LYS A 272 17.24 15.96 16.34
C LYS A 272 16.47 16.77 15.29
N SER A 273 15.24 16.37 15.01
CA SER A 273 14.36 17.10 14.09
C SER A 273 14.02 18.49 14.65
N SER A 274 14.10 19.52 13.80
CA SER A 274 13.65 20.88 14.14
C SER A 274 12.13 20.92 14.34
N ASP A 275 11.62 21.98 14.94
CA ASP A 275 10.19 22.17 15.06
C ASP A 275 9.53 22.35 13.69
N TYR A 276 10.20 23.00 12.73
CA TYR A 276 9.70 23.09 11.35
C TYR A 276 9.63 21.73 10.68
N THR A 277 10.65 20.86 10.87
CA THR A 277 10.61 19.48 10.38
C THR A 277 9.40 18.73 10.92
N LYS A 278 9.21 18.73 12.24
CA LYS A 278 8.08 18.03 12.88
C LYS A 278 6.73 18.56 12.39
N LYS A 279 6.60 19.88 12.25
CA LYS A 279 5.39 20.52 11.72
C LYS A 279 5.14 20.19 10.25
N TRP A 280 6.19 20.06 9.45
CA TRP A 280 6.09 19.60 8.06
C TRP A 280 5.58 18.17 7.96
N LEU A 281 6.11 17.27 8.78
CA LEU A 281 5.61 15.88 8.83
C LEU A 281 4.13 15.83 9.26
N GLU A 282 3.74 16.63 10.24
CA GLU A 282 2.36 16.78 10.70
C GLU A 282 1.45 17.33 9.58
N PHE A 283 1.86 18.38 8.88
CA PHE A 283 1.13 18.96 7.75
C PHE A 283 0.92 17.96 6.60
N ARG A 284 1.94 17.15 6.28
CA ARG A 284 1.81 16.11 5.28
C ARG A 284 0.78 15.05 5.70
N ALA A 285 0.85 14.58 6.96
CA ALA A 285 -0.11 13.63 7.51
C ALA A 285 -1.55 14.21 7.49
N LYS A 286 -1.70 15.49 7.86
CA LYS A 286 -2.98 16.19 7.74
C LYS A 286 -3.50 16.21 6.29
N THR A 287 -2.64 16.53 5.34
CA THR A 287 -3.01 16.59 3.92
C THR A 287 -3.55 15.24 3.43
N ILE A 288 -2.91 14.14 3.82
CA ILE A 288 -3.37 12.78 3.46
C ILE A 288 -4.67 12.44 4.18
N ARG A 289 -4.81 12.70 5.49
CA ARG A 289 -6.07 12.47 6.22
C ARG A 289 -7.24 13.23 5.59
N ASP A 290 -7.05 14.52 5.30
CA ASP A 290 -8.09 15.36 4.67
C ASP A 290 -8.51 14.81 3.29
N PHE A 291 -7.56 14.24 2.54
CA PHE A 291 -7.87 13.56 1.28
C PHE A 291 -8.63 12.24 1.51
N MET A 292 -8.21 11.41 2.47
CA MET A 292 -8.88 10.15 2.78
C MET A 292 -10.35 10.36 3.17
N GLU A 293 -10.65 11.41 3.94
CA GLU A 293 -12.02 11.77 4.28
C GLU A 293 -12.84 12.15 3.03
N LYS A 294 -12.28 12.99 2.14
CA LYS A 294 -12.93 13.34 0.88
C LYS A 294 -13.15 12.12 -0.03
N ALA A 295 -12.16 11.26 -0.13
CA ALA A 295 -12.21 10.04 -0.93
C ALA A 295 -13.29 9.07 -0.40
N ARG A 296 -13.32 8.86 0.93
CA ARG A 296 -14.36 8.07 1.59
C ARG A 296 -15.76 8.63 1.30
N ASN A 297 -15.95 9.93 1.48
CA ASN A 297 -17.20 10.59 1.22
C ASN A 297 -17.63 10.49 -0.26
N ALA A 298 -16.66 10.58 -1.19
CA ALA A 298 -16.92 10.38 -2.61
C ALA A 298 -17.43 8.96 -2.93
N VAL A 299 -16.82 7.92 -2.36
CA VAL A 299 -17.28 6.53 -2.53
C VAL A 299 -18.65 6.33 -1.89
N LYS A 300 -18.81 6.72 -0.62
CA LYS A 300 -20.04 6.50 0.15
C LYS A 300 -21.24 7.27 -0.41
N SER A 301 -21.01 8.40 -1.08
CA SER A 301 -22.08 9.15 -1.75
C SER A 301 -22.69 8.42 -2.96
N VAL A 302 -21.98 7.49 -3.56
CA VAL A 302 -22.45 6.67 -4.69
C VAL A 302 -23.02 5.33 -4.18
N ASN A 303 -22.26 4.65 -3.33
CA ASN A 303 -22.67 3.37 -2.74
C ASN A 303 -22.13 3.27 -1.29
N SER A 304 -23.04 3.46 -0.33
CA SER A 304 -22.70 3.43 1.10
C SER A 304 -22.25 2.05 1.61
N LYS A 305 -22.57 0.96 0.87
CA LYS A 305 -22.23 -0.43 1.25
C LYS A 305 -20.78 -0.77 0.93
N ILE A 306 -20.15 -0.10 -0.06
CA ILE A 306 -18.75 -0.37 -0.43
C ILE A 306 -17.83 -0.07 0.77
N GLN A 307 -17.03 -1.04 1.18
CA GLN A 307 -16.02 -0.87 2.21
C GLN A 307 -14.88 0.00 1.68
N PHE A 308 -14.65 1.14 2.32
CA PHE A 308 -13.53 2.01 1.98
C PHE A 308 -12.30 1.61 2.77
N GLY A 309 -11.19 1.35 2.09
CA GLY A 309 -9.99 0.83 2.74
C GLY A 309 -8.69 1.30 2.10
N VAL A 310 -7.60 0.93 2.75
CA VAL A 310 -6.24 1.22 2.33
C VAL A 310 -5.35 -0.01 2.43
N TYR A 311 -4.31 -0.06 1.58
CA TYR A 311 -3.11 -0.85 1.84
C TYR A 311 -2.03 0.06 2.43
N VAL A 312 -1.37 -0.41 3.50
CA VAL A 312 -0.22 0.25 4.13
C VAL A 312 0.81 -0.76 4.60
N GLY A 313 2.08 -0.41 4.58
CA GLY A 313 3.14 -1.24 5.16
C GLY A 313 3.11 -1.21 6.69
N GLY A 314 3.41 -2.36 7.31
CA GLY A 314 3.42 -2.52 8.77
C GLY A 314 4.49 -1.70 9.52
N TRP A 315 5.49 -1.16 8.81
CA TRP A 315 6.60 -0.36 9.35
C TRP A 315 6.20 1.08 9.67
N TYR A 316 5.34 1.26 10.65
CA TYR A 316 4.80 2.57 11.05
C TYR A 316 5.89 3.58 11.42
N SER A 317 6.96 3.11 12.07
CA SER A 317 8.06 3.94 12.58
C SER A 317 8.69 4.84 11.51
N THR A 318 8.65 4.44 10.23
CA THR A 318 9.22 5.17 9.09
C THR A 318 8.17 5.73 8.12
N TYR A 319 6.88 5.51 8.35
CA TYR A 319 5.81 5.94 7.44
C TYR A 319 5.66 7.48 7.34
N TYR A 320 6.24 8.22 8.29
CA TYR A 320 6.37 9.66 8.17
C TYR A 320 7.12 10.11 6.90
N THR A 321 8.02 9.27 6.38
CA THR A 321 8.78 9.56 5.15
C THR A 321 7.89 9.73 3.94
N VAL A 322 6.78 9.02 3.90
CA VAL A 322 5.77 9.12 2.84
C VAL A 322 4.57 10.00 3.22
N GLY A 323 4.68 10.77 4.33
CA GLY A 323 3.68 11.74 4.75
C GLY A 323 2.37 11.12 5.22
N VAL A 324 2.41 9.92 5.80
CA VAL A 324 1.22 9.18 6.23
C VAL A 324 1.25 8.88 7.72
N ASN A 325 0.13 9.10 8.37
CA ASN A 325 -0.21 8.56 9.67
C ASN A 325 -1.41 7.62 9.54
N TRP A 326 -1.15 6.33 9.39
CA TRP A 326 -2.22 5.33 9.26
C TRP A 326 -2.73 4.80 10.61
N GLY A 327 -2.22 5.29 11.72
CA GLY A 327 -2.69 4.94 13.06
C GLY A 327 -4.04 5.56 13.41
N SER A 328 -4.51 5.23 14.59
CA SER A 328 -5.69 5.86 15.21
C SER A 328 -5.37 7.30 15.64
N PRO A 329 -6.32 8.25 15.57
CA PRO A 329 -6.20 9.53 16.27
C PRO A 329 -6.01 9.38 17.79
N ASN A 330 -6.34 8.24 18.36
CA ASN A 330 -6.15 7.93 19.77
C ASN A 330 -4.77 7.33 20.10
N PHE A 331 -3.93 7.05 19.09
CA PHE A 331 -2.56 6.60 19.29
C PHE A 331 -1.61 7.78 19.38
N LYS A 332 -1.22 8.17 20.57
CA LYS A 332 -0.34 9.34 20.83
C LYS A 332 1.08 9.10 20.32
N THR A 333 1.28 9.31 19.03
CA THR A 333 2.53 9.02 18.31
C THR A 333 3.76 9.67 18.97
N SER A 334 3.62 10.88 19.51
CA SER A 334 4.72 11.61 20.17
C SER A 334 5.24 10.92 21.44
N ASP A 335 4.47 10.02 22.04
CA ASP A 335 4.91 9.29 23.24
C ASP A 335 5.96 8.20 22.89
N TYR A 336 6.01 7.81 21.59
CA TYR A 336 6.86 6.75 21.06
C TYR A 336 7.94 7.26 20.08
N TYR A 337 7.64 8.37 19.37
CA TYR A 337 8.47 8.83 18.26
C TYR A 337 8.84 10.31 18.41
N ARG A 338 10.13 10.61 18.60
CA ARG A 338 10.66 11.96 18.81
C ARG A 338 10.47 12.90 17.61
N TRP A 339 10.29 12.36 16.42
CA TRP A 339 10.02 13.16 15.21
C TRP A 339 8.57 13.68 15.13
N ALA A 340 7.64 13.13 15.92
CA ALA A 340 6.26 13.57 15.95
C ALA A 340 6.07 14.79 16.86
N THR A 341 5.16 15.69 16.46
CA THR A 341 4.62 16.71 17.34
C THR A 341 3.59 16.09 18.30
N LYS A 342 3.25 16.81 19.37
CA LYS A 342 2.17 16.37 20.28
C LYS A 342 0.83 16.19 19.56
N ASN A 343 0.57 16.96 18.49
CA ASN A 343 -0.69 16.92 17.74
C ASN A 343 -0.66 15.98 16.52
N TYR A 344 0.49 15.36 16.18
CA TYR A 344 0.62 14.48 14.99
C TYR A 344 -0.42 13.35 14.97
N HIS A 345 -0.76 12.79 16.12
CA HIS A 345 -1.72 11.70 16.23
C HIS A 345 -3.14 12.08 15.74
N SER A 346 -3.55 13.35 15.87
CA SER A 346 -4.86 13.82 15.41
C SER A 346 -5.07 13.65 13.91
N PHE A 347 -4.00 13.46 13.16
CA PHE A 347 -4.01 13.23 11.72
C PHE A 347 -3.83 11.74 11.34
N GLY A 348 -3.94 10.84 12.30
CA GLY A 348 -4.13 9.43 12.05
C GLY A 348 -5.49 9.17 11.40
N TYR A 349 -5.58 8.28 10.40
CA TYR A 349 -6.81 8.09 9.62
C TYR A 349 -7.45 6.70 9.74
N ALA A 350 -7.01 5.86 10.67
CA ALA A 350 -7.60 4.53 10.85
C ALA A 350 -9.12 4.57 11.11
N ASP A 351 -9.62 5.63 11.76
CA ASP A 351 -11.03 5.87 12.05
C ASP A 351 -11.89 6.19 10.81
N LEU A 352 -11.26 6.51 9.69
CA LEU A 352 -11.94 6.75 8.40
C LEU A 352 -12.07 5.47 7.56
N MET A 353 -11.41 4.37 7.97
CA MET A 353 -11.34 3.13 7.20
C MET A 353 -12.37 2.12 7.68
N ASP A 354 -13.04 1.46 6.72
CA ASP A 354 -13.86 0.27 6.98
C ASP A 354 -12.98 -1.00 6.98
N GLN A 355 -11.82 -0.96 6.28
CA GLN A 355 -10.84 -2.04 6.23
C GLN A 355 -9.42 -1.50 6.00
N MET A 356 -8.42 -2.19 6.56
CA MET A 356 -6.99 -1.89 6.36
C MET A 356 -6.22 -3.18 6.05
N LEU A 357 -5.44 -3.18 4.98
CA LEU A 357 -4.53 -4.25 4.61
C LEU A 357 -3.13 -3.84 5.03
N ILE A 358 -2.53 -4.60 5.94
CA ILE A 358 -1.23 -4.30 6.55
C ILE A 358 -0.16 -5.19 5.91
N GLY A 359 0.76 -4.59 5.17
CA GLY A 359 1.91 -5.29 4.61
C GLY A 359 2.82 -5.82 5.70
N ALA A 360 2.71 -7.11 5.99
CA ALA A 360 3.60 -7.83 6.91
C ALA A 360 4.81 -8.40 6.15
N TYR A 361 5.51 -7.50 5.42
CA TYR A 361 6.55 -7.83 4.45
C TYR A 361 7.90 -8.11 5.15
N ALA A 362 7.92 -9.17 5.94
CA ALA A 362 9.12 -9.68 6.58
C ALA A 362 9.75 -10.81 5.76
N SER A 363 10.99 -11.15 6.10
CA SER A 363 11.68 -12.32 5.56
C SER A 363 10.86 -13.60 5.78
N PRO A 364 10.86 -14.57 4.84
CA PRO A 364 10.23 -15.87 5.04
C PRO A 364 10.82 -16.66 6.23
N LEU A 365 12.00 -16.26 6.71
CA LEU A 365 12.63 -16.83 7.90
C LEU A 365 12.12 -16.20 9.22
N LEU A 366 11.32 -15.14 9.14
CA LEU A 366 10.86 -14.34 10.28
C LEU A 366 9.32 -14.23 10.33
N VAL A 367 8.64 -15.37 10.41
CA VAL A 367 7.17 -15.43 10.43
C VAL A 367 6.61 -15.02 11.79
N TYR A 368 7.08 -15.65 12.87
CA TYR A 368 6.58 -15.44 14.23
C TYR A 368 7.43 -14.43 15.00
N GLY A 369 6.82 -13.67 15.86
CA GLY A 369 7.45 -12.69 16.75
C GLY A 369 6.52 -11.56 17.11
N ASN A 370 6.98 -10.65 17.99
CA ASN A 370 6.19 -9.52 18.49
C ASN A 370 6.73 -8.15 18.09
N THR A 371 7.85 -8.09 17.38
CA THR A 371 8.50 -6.85 16.93
C THR A 371 8.21 -6.59 15.45
N GLU A 372 8.35 -5.34 14.99
CA GLU A 372 8.45 -5.03 13.57
C GLU A 372 9.50 -5.93 12.91
N TRP A 373 9.32 -6.22 11.61
CA TRP A 373 10.15 -7.12 10.79
C TRP A 373 9.99 -8.62 11.07
N THR A 374 8.97 -9.02 11.84
CA THR A 374 8.37 -10.34 11.78
C THR A 374 6.93 -10.22 11.24
N MET A 375 6.42 -11.24 10.54
CA MET A 375 5.07 -11.13 9.93
C MET A 375 4.00 -10.96 11.00
N GLN A 376 4.02 -11.80 12.03
CA GLN A 376 3.12 -11.67 13.17
C GLN A 376 3.30 -10.35 13.91
N GLY A 377 4.55 -9.93 14.12
CA GLY A 377 4.88 -8.70 14.83
C GLY A 377 4.38 -7.45 14.12
N PHE A 378 4.46 -7.38 12.79
CA PHE A 378 3.85 -6.28 12.03
C PHE A 378 2.33 -6.18 12.28
N CYS A 379 1.64 -7.31 12.31
CA CYS A 379 0.20 -7.36 12.60
C CYS A 379 -0.11 -6.90 14.03
N LEU A 380 0.59 -7.43 15.03
CA LEU A 380 0.44 -7.02 16.43
C LEU A 380 0.71 -5.52 16.63
N GLN A 381 1.78 -5.02 16.02
CA GLN A 381 2.13 -3.60 16.07
C GLN A 381 1.08 -2.72 15.38
N ALA A 382 0.52 -3.17 14.25
CA ALA A 382 -0.56 -2.45 13.58
C ALA A 382 -1.81 -2.37 14.46
N MET A 383 -2.24 -3.47 15.05
CA MET A 383 -3.41 -3.50 15.95
C MET A 383 -3.23 -2.54 17.13
N SER A 384 -2.03 -2.49 17.73
CA SER A 384 -1.73 -1.58 18.84
C SER A 384 -1.82 -0.10 18.46
N LYS A 385 -1.50 0.25 17.21
CA LYS A 385 -1.53 1.62 16.69
C LYS A 385 -2.92 2.02 16.15
N ILE A 386 -3.66 1.06 15.59
CA ILE A 386 -5.04 1.27 15.11
C ILE A 386 -6.01 1.37 16.27
N LYS A 387 -5.75 0.69 17.40
CA LYS A 387 -6.54 0.79 18.67
C LYS A 387 -8.05 0.61 18.47
N GLY A 388 -8.46 -0.34 17.63
CA GLY A 388 -9.87 -0.61 17.35
C GLY A 388 -10.59 0.44 16.49
N SER A 389 -9.90 1.47 16.00
CA SER A 389 -10.52 2.52 15.17
C SER A 389 -10.96 2.05 13.80
N CYS A 390 -10.38 0.98 13.26
CA CYS A 390 -10.80 0.32 12.03
C CYS A 390 -11.37 -1.06 12.38
N PRO A 391 -12.59 -1.39 11.93
CA PRO A 391 -13.24 -2.65 12.32
C PRO A 391 -12.63 -3.89 11.66
N LYS A 392 -11.96 -3.74 10.50
CA LYS A 392 -11.37 -4.85 9.78
C LYS A 392 -9.92 -4.55 9.44
N VAL A 393 -9.01 -5.25 10.10
CA VAL A 393 -7.56 -5.16 9.86
C VAL A 393 -7.06 -6.54 9.45
N VAL A 394 -6.48 -6.66 8.28
CA VAL A 394 -5.90 -7.91 7.77
C VAL A 394 -4.42 -7.72 7.51
N GLY A 395 -3.61 -8.73 7.78
CA GLY A 395 -2.18 -8.67 7.56
C GLY A 395 -1.69 -9.79 6.65
N GLY A 396 -0.58 -9.58 5.95
CA GLY A 396 -0.04 -10.64 5.12
C GLY A 396 1.26 -10.30 4.40
N PRO A 397 1.94 -11.35 3.86
CA PRO A 397 3.23 -11.23 3.24
C PRO A 397 3.19 -10.75 1.80
N ASP A 398 4.34 -10.29 1.30
CA ASP A 398 4.67 -10.19 -0.12
C ASP A 398 5.56 -11.37 -0.49
N VAL A 399 4.96 -12.38 -1.11
CA VAL A 399 5.68 -13.61 -1.48
C VAL A 399 6.54 -13.44 -2.75
N GLY A 400 6.39 -12.32 -3.45
CA GLY A 400 7.15 -12.01 -4.66
C GLY A 400 8.54 -11.44 -4.41
N ASN A 401 8.83 -10.96 -3.20
CA ASN A 401 10.09 -10.31 -2.87
C ASN A 401 11.01 -11.16 -1.96
N TRP A 402 10.73 -12.46 -1.84
CA TRP A 402 11.48 -13.33 -0.93
C TRP A 402 12.80 -13.86 -1.49
N ASP A 403 12.88 -14.11 -2.79
CA ASP A 403 13.95 -14.84 -3.45
C ASP A 403 15.31 -14.13 -3.54
N THR A 404 15.33 -12.81 -3.52
CA THR A 404 16.57 -12.04 -3.79
C THR A 404 17.32 -11.56 -2.55
N ALA A 405 16.62 -11.30 -1.45
CA ALA A 405 17.21 -10.63 -0.27
C ALA A 405 17.49 -11.57 0.92
N ASN A 406 16.80 -12.69 1.02
CA ASN A 406 16.70 -13.44 2.28
C ASN A 406 17.47 -14.76 2.33
N LYS A 407 18.04 -15.21 1.21
CA LYS A 407 18.76 -16.53 1.12
C LYS A 407 17.93 -17.70 1.65
N ALA A 408 16.62 -17.61 1.62
CA ALA A 408 15.74 -18.69 1.99
C ALA A 408 15.73 -19.76 0.88
N THR A 409 15.59 -21.02 1.27
CA THR A 409 15.34 -22.10 0.32
C THR A 409 13.88 -22.09 -0.12
N GLN A 410 13.57 -22.69 -1.27
CA GLN A 410 12.19 -22.84 -1.74
C GLN A 410 11.29 -23.52 -0.70
N GLU A 411 11.82 -24.51 0.04
CA GLU A 411 11.08 -25.18 1.11
C GLU A 411 10.80 -24.25 2.28
N GLN A 412 11.74 -23.39 2.65
CA GLN A 412 11.50 -22.37 3.70
C GLN A 412 10.47 -21.36 3.27
N GLU A 413 10.46 -20.92 2.02
CA GLU A 413 9.43 -20.06 1.47
C GLU A 413 8.05 -20.74 1.46
N ASN A 414 7.99 -22.01 1.04
CA ASN A 414 6.78 -22.81 1.08
C ASN A 414 6.19 -22.88 2.51
N GLN A 415 7.04 -23.18 3.49
CA GLN A 415 6.64 -23.25 4.89
C GLN A 415 6.25 -21.86 5.44
N ALA A 416 6.91 -20.80 5.00
CA ALA A 416 6.54 -19.43 5.37
C ALA A 416 5.13 -19.06 4.89
N ILE A 417 4.72 -19.48 3.68
CA ILE A 417 3.35 -19.30 3.22
C ILE A 417 2.37 -19.99 4.18
N VAL A 418 2.60 -21.27 4.49
CA VAL A 418 1.73 -22.03 5.42
C VAL A 418 1.62 -21.34 6.77
N GLN A 419 2.75 -20.93 7.35
CA GLN A 419 2.81 -20.36 8.69
C GLN A 419 2.28 -18.94 8.76
N SER A 420 2.47 -18.13 7.70
CA SER A 420 2.05 -16.72 7.66
C SER A 420 0.54 -16.55 7.85
N VAL A 421 -0.26 -17.51 7.34
CA VAL A 421 -1.72 -17.46 7.48
C VAL A 421 -2.10 -17.45 8.95
N LYS A 422 -1.61 -18.45 9.71
CA LYS A 422 -1.92 -18.54 11.15
C LYS A 422 -1.33 -17.35 11.91
N ALA A 423 -0.09 -16.98 11.64
CA ALA A 423 0.61 -15.88 12.32
C ALA A 423 -0.16 -14.55 12.18
N CYS A 424 -0.63 -14.23 10.99
CA CYS A 424 -1.39 -13.00 10.74
C CYS A 424 -2.82 -13.09 11.27
N MET A 425 -3.53 -14.22 11.08
CA MET A 425 -4.90 -14.38 11.55
C MET A 425 -5.02 -14.43 13.07
N ASP A 426 -4.01 -14.91 13.79
CA ASP A 426 -3.97 -14.87 15.25
C ASP A 426 -3.71 -13.44 15.78
N ALA A 427 -3.04 -12.60 15.00
CA ALA A 427 -2.63 -11.26 15.39
C ALA A 427 -3.63 -10.16 14.98
N CYS A 428 -4.47 -10.40 13.95
CA CYS A 428 -5.46 -9.44 13.45
C CYS A 428 -6.72 -10.12 12.92
N ASN A 429 -7.61 -9.35 12.24
CA ASN A 429 -8.96 -9.81 11.87
C ASN A 429 -8.99 -10.67 10.59
N GLY A 430 -7.86 -10.98 9.97
CA GLY A 430 -7.83 -11.78 8.76
C GLY A 430 -6.45 -11.82 8.12
N TYR A 431 -6.42 -12.31 6.89
CA TYR A 431 -5.20 -12.54 6.14
C TYR A 431 -5.28 -11.90 4.76
N PHE A 432 -4.16 -11.44 4.21
CA PHE A 432 -4.03 -11.22 2.78
C PHE A 432 -2.69 -11.73 2.26
N LEU A 433 -2.61 -11.99 0.95
CA LEU A 433 -1.39 -12.42 0.28
C LEU A 433 -1.14 -11.55 -0.95
N PHE A 434 0.03 -10.97 -1.06
CA PHE A 434 0.54 -10.28 -2.23
C PHE A 434 1.61 -11.15 -2.89
N ASP A 435 1.46 -11.67 -4.16
CA ASP A 435 0.26 -11.61 -4.94
C ASP A 435 0.05 -12.93 -5.72
N MET A 436 -1.06 -13.02 -6.45
CA MET A 436 -1.48 -14.24 -7.16
C MET A 436 -0.45 -14.78 -8.14
N ILE A 437 0.20 -13.93 -8.95
CA ILE A 437 1.15 -14.38 -9.97
C ILE A 437 2.34 -15.12 -9.37
N HIS A 438 2.79 -14.74 -8.18
CA HIS A 438 3.92 -15.37 -7.52
C HIS A 438 3.57 -16.76 -7.01
N LEU A 439 2.37 -16.96 -6.44
CA LEU A 439 1.87 -18.30 -6.11
C LEU A 439 1.80 -19.21 -7.35
N LYS A 440 1.36 -18.65 -8.49
CA LYS A 440 1.26 -19.38 -9.77
C LYS A 440 2.64 -19.79 -10.27
N LYS A 441 3.56 -18.84 -10.40
CA LYS A 441 4.92 -19.08 -10.96
C LYS A 441 5.71 -20.08 -10.13
N ALA A 442 5.58 -20.04 -8.82
CA ALA A 442 6.27 -20.95 -7.90
C ALA A 442 5.47 -22.24 -7.61
N ASN A 443 4.30 -22.43 -8.22
CA ASN A 443 3.40 -23.58 -7.98
C ASN A 443 3.07 -23.78 -6.49
N GLN A 444 2.74 -22.67 -5.79
CA GLN A 444 2.60 -22.64 -4.32
C GLN A 444 1.15 -22.65 -3.83
N TRP A 445 0.15 -22.84 -4.69
CA TRP A 445 -1.27 -22.90 -4.30
C TRP A 445 -1.56 -23.92 -3.19
N LYS A 446 -0.90 -25.09 -3.21
CA LYS A 446 -1.09 -26.13 -2.20
C LYS A 446 -0.67 -25.66 -0.79
N TYR A 447 0.36 -24.81 -0.69
CA TYR A 447 0.84 -24.30 0.59
C TYR A 447 -0.08 -23.21 1.13
N ALA A 448 -0.64 -22.36 0.27
CA ALA A 448 -1.68 -21.41 0.67
C ALA A 448 -2.92 -22.16 1.18
N LYS A 449 -3.38 -23.20 0.46
CA LYS A 449 -4.50 -24.07 0.88
C LYS A 449 -4.23 -24.74 2.23
N GLU A 450 -3.06 -25.33 2.41
CA GLU A 450 -2.66 -25.96 3.66
C GLU A 450 -2.63 -24.97 4.82
N GLY A 451 -2.04 -23.80 4.61
CA GLY A 451 -1.97 -22.73 5.64
C GLY A 451 -3.34 -22.24 6.06
N ILE A 452 -4.23 -22.00 5.09
CA ILE A 452 -5.61 -21.58 5.35
C ILE A 452 -6.37 -22.67 6.10
N ALA A 453 -6.31 -23.93 5.65
CA ALA A 453 -6.98 -25.04 6.32
C ALA A 453 -6.54 -25.16 7.79
N LYS A 454 -5.23 -25.17 8.05
CA LYS A 454 -4.66 -25.22 9.41
C LYS A 454 -5.07 -24.03 10.28
N ALA A 455 -5.20 -22.83 9.68
CA ALA A 455 -5.54 -21.64 10.46
C ALA A 455 -7.03 -21.59 10.86
N ILE A 456 -7.93 -22.21 10.06
CA ILE A 456 -9.38 -22.23 10.33
C ILE A 456 -9.85 -23.52 11.02
N GLU A 457 -9.02 -24.56 11.12
CA GLU A 457 -9.35 -25.75 11.89
C GLU A 457 -9.71 -25.36 13.35
N LYS A 458 -10.88 -25.81 13.79
CA LYS A 458 -11.27 -25.68 15.20
C LYS A 458 -10.28 -26.50 16.00
N THR A 459 -9.54 -25.87 16.90
CA THR A 459 -8.81 -26.58 17.93
C THR A 459 -9.88 -27.24 18.82
N ASN A 460 -10.13 -28.52 18.58
CA ASN A 460 -10.92 -29.33 19.53
C ASN A 460 -10.07 -29.46 20.79
N GLN A 461 -10.21 -28.53 21.71
CA GLN A 461 -9.77 -28.63 23.11
C GLN A 461 -10.95 -28.41 24.02
#